data_1ffd93eb5dc8011b9c81b50ed9c79d39
#
_entry.id   1ffd93eb5dc8011b9c81b50ed9c79d39
#
_cell.length_a   1.000
_cell.length_b   1.000
_cell.length_c   1.000
_cell.angle_alpha   90.00
_cell.angle_beta   90.00
_cell.angle_gamma   90.00
#
_symmetry.space_group_name_H-M   'P 1'
#
loop_
_entity.id
_entity.type
_entity.pdbx_description
1 polymer ?
#
loop_
_entity_poly.entity_id
_entity_poly.type
_entity_poly.pdbx_seq_one_letter_code
_entity_poly.pdbx_strand_id
1 'polypeptide(L)'
;MKNIILFGAPGAGKGTQAGLLAEKFDLIHLSTGEMLRREVSQGTPLGMRVKGIMERGDLVGDDIVVNLIAKALDNGRNELLDEWDELRLRRACGIGPDDPLPEKPQPSIIYDGFPRTVQQCQMLEFLFQKKQRKLDCVISIDVPQEELVRRIHERALISNRSDDTEEVIRHRLEEYEDKTRPVLDYYKVSGRLVMVDGSGEISETNTRLCQVLQYVLAQ
;
A
#
# COMPACT_ATOMS: atom_id res chain seq x y z
N MET A 1 7.74 -12.63 10.05
CA MET A 1 7.12 -11.99 8.87
C MET A 1 5.80 -11.37 9.26
N LYS A 2 5.59 -10.10 8.93
CA LYS A 2 4.37 -9.35 9.22
C LYS A 2 3.73 -8.83 7.93
N ASN A 3 2.40 -8.82 7.88
CA ASN A 3 1.64 -8.21 6.79
C ASN A 3 0.81 -7.06 7.39
N ILE A 4 1.09 -5.85 6.94
CA ILE A 4 0.56 -4.62 7.50
C ILE A 4 -0.13 -3.85 6.37
N ILE A 5 -1.37 -3.43 6.59
CA ILE A 5 -2.10 -2.56 5.66
C ILE A 5 -1.98 -1.12 6.15
N LEU A 6 -1.57 -0.21 5.28
CA LEU A 6 -1.65 1.22 5.52
C LEU A 6 -2.87 1.79 4.81
N PHE A 7 -3.82 2.24 5.61
CA PHE A 7 -5.13 2.71 5.18
C PHE A 7 -5.27 4.22 5.36
N GLY A 8 -6.24 4.82 4.69
CA GLY A 8 -6.54 6.26 4.81
C GLY A 8 -7.10 6.81 3.50
N ALA A 9 -7.74 7.97 3.58
CA ALA A 9 -8.33 8.66 2.43
C ALA A 9 -7.31 9.07 1.37
N PRO A 10 -7.73 9.35 0.13
CA PRO A 10 -6.90 10.08 -0.84
C PRO A 10 -6.34 11.36 -0.19
N GLY A 11 -5.05 11.64 -0.37
CA GLY A 11 -4.41 12.80 0.28
C GLY A 11 -3.87 12.56 1.70
N ALA A 12 -4.19 11.45 2.36
CA ALA A 12 -3.71 11.16 3.73
C ALA A 12 -2.20 10.89 3.85
N GLY A 13 -1.45 10.85 2.74
CA GLY A 13 0.00 10.66 2.77
C GLY A 13 0.46 9.20 2.83
N LYS A 14 -0.42 8.22 2.59
CA LYS A 14 -0.11 6.77 2.68
C LYS A 14 1.16 6.37 1.95
N GLY A 15 1.29 6.71 0.67
CA GLY A 15 2.45 6.32 -0.14
C GLY A 15 3.77 6.88 0.39
N THR A 16 3.78 8.16 0.80
CA THR A 16 4.95 8.80 1.42
C THR A 16 5.33 8.08 2.72
N GLN A 17 4.35 7.84 3.58
CA GLN A 17 4.58 7.18 4.86
C GLN A 17 4.98 5.71 4.68
N ALA A 18 4.34 4.98 3.76
CA ALA A 18 4.71 3.61 3.46
C ALA A 18 6.16 3.48 2.98
N GLY A 19 6.61 4.40 2.11
CA GLY A 19 8.01 4.45 1.66
C GLY A 19 8.99 4.68 2.82
N LEU A 20 8.73 5.68 3.67
CA LEU A 20 9.56 5.98 4.84
C LEU A 20 9.60 4.81 5.85
N LEU A 21 8.46 4.17 6.08
CA LEU A 21 8.38 3.01 6.98
C LEU A 21 9.08 1.79 6.39
N ALA A 22 8.92 1.55 5.10
CA ALA A 22 9.57 0.45 4.40
C ALA A 22 11.09 0.56 4.48
N GLU A 23 11.63 1.76 4.25
CA GLU A 23 13.07 2.03 4.36
C GLU A 23 13.57 1.84 5.81
N LYS A 24 12.85 2.40 6.79
CA LYS A 24 13.28 2.37 8.20
C LYS A 24 13.23 0.98 8.82
N PHE A 25 12.24 0.16 8.46
CA PHE A 25 11.99 -1.14 9.08
C PHE A 25 12.29 -2.33 8.18
N ASP A 26 12.93 -2.10 7.04
CA ASP A 26 13.27 -3.14 6.06
C ASP A 26 12.04 -3.97 5.63
N LEU A 27 10.98 -3.24 5.24
CA LEU A 27 9.73 -3.83 4.76
C LEU A 27 9.64 -3.73 3.24
N ILE A 28 8.92 -4.66 2.62
CA ILE A 28 8.52 -4.48 1.22
C ILE A 28 7.30 -3.56 1.16
N HIS A 29 7.38 -2.48 0.39
CA HIS A 29 6.26 -1.60 0.09
C HIS A 29 5.53 -2.09 -1.15
N LEU A 30 4.29 -2.59 -0.98
CA LEU A 30 3.39 -2.99 -2.07
C LEU A 30 2.31 -1.93 -2.28
N SER A 31 2.51 -1.07 -3.27
CA SER A 31 1.52 -0.07 -3.68
C SER A 31 0.77 -0.52 -4.93
N THR A 32 -0.51 -0.90 -4.77
CA THR A 32 -1.36 -1.29 -5.92
C THR A 32 -1.52 -0.16 -6.93
N GLY A 33 -1.57 1.09 -6.47
CA GLY A 33 -1.65 2.24 -7.35
C GLY A 33 -0.39 2.42 -8.20
N GLU A 34 0.79 2.19 -7.64
CA GLU A 34 2.05 2.26 -8.39
C GLU A 34 2.19 1.10 -9.35
N MET A 35 1.83 -0.12 -8.94
CA MET A 35 1.83 -1.29 -9.80
C MET A 35 0.94 -1.06 -11.04
N LEU A 36 -0.28 -0.57 -10.86
CA LEU A 36 -1.19 -0.26 -11.95
C LEU A 36 -0.66 0.87 -12.85
N ARG A 37 -0.10 1.95 -12.28
CA ARG A 37 0.53 3.02 -13.08
C ARG A 37 1.72 2.52 -13.90
N ARG A 38 2.51 1.59 -13.36
CA ARG A 38 3.60 0.94 -14.09
C ARG A 38 3.07 0.14 -15.28
N GLU A 39 2.00 -0.64 -15.11
CA GLU A 39 1.34 -1.35 -16.20
C GLU A 39 0.87 -0.38 -17.31
N VAL A 40 0.27 0.76 -16.90
CA VAL A 40 -0.18 1.80 -17.84
C VAL A 40 1.01 2.41 -18.59
N SER A 41 2.08 2.76 -17.89
CA SER A 41 3.28 3.39 -18.51
C SER A 41 4.01 2.46 -19.46
N GLN A 42 3.97 1.15 -19.20
CA GLN A 42 4.57 0.11 -20.05
C GLN A 42 3.65 -0.30 -21.21
N GLY A 43 2.42 0.20 -21.26
CA GLY A 43 1.46 -0.13 -22.33
C GLY A 43 1.06 -1.60 -22.37
N THR A 44 1.11 -2.30 -21.22
CA THR A 44 0.72 -3.71 -21.17
C THR A 44 -0.78 -3.89 -21.47
N PRO A 45 -1.24 -5.11 -21.86
CA PRO A 45 -2.66 -5.37 -22.02
C PRO A 45 -3.50 -5.02 -20.79
N LEU A 46 -2.95 -5.24 -19.57
CA LEU A 46 -3.59 -4.82 -18.33
C LEU A 46 -3.61 -3.29 -18.21
N GLY A 47 -2.49 -2.63 -18.46
CA GLY A 47 -2.38 -1.17 -18.43
C GLY A 47 -3.37 -0.49 -19.36
N MET A 48 -3.53 -0.99 -20.59
CA MET A 48 -4.53 -0.47 -21.54
C MET A 48 -5.96 -0.62 -21.03
N ARG A 49 -6.30 -1.72 -20.35
CA ARG A 49 -7.63 -1.96 -19.78
C ARG A 49 -7.96 -1.02 -18.62
N VAL A 50 -6.98 -0.74 -17.76
CA VAL A 50 -7.22 0.00 -16.50
C VAL A 50 -6.98 1.51 -16.65
N LYS A 51 -6.30 1.96 -17.70
CA LYS A 51 -5.94 3.37 -17.92
C LYS A 51 -7.13 4.31 -17.75
N GLY A 52 -8.20 4.11 -18.52
CA GLY A 52 -9.38 4.98 -18.48
C GLY A 52 -10.12 4.90 -17.13
N ILE A 53 -10.08 3.77 -16.43
CA ILE A 53 -10.65 3.62 -15.08
C ILE A 53 -9.88 4.53 -14.10
N MET A 54 -8.54 4.45 -14.13
CA MET A 54 -7.68 5.25 -13.25
C MET A 54 -7.77 6.75 -13.55
N GLU A 55 -7.85 7.14 -14.83
CA GLU A 55 -7.96 8.54 -15.24
C GLU A 55 -9.26 9.19 -14.75
N ARG A 56 -10.35 8.42 -14.63
CA ARG A 56 -11.61 8.89 -14.03
C ARG A 56 -11.61 8.88 -12.50
N GLY A 57 -10.60 8.26 -11.87
CA GLY A 57 -10.53 8.09 -10.42
C GLY A 57 -11.36 6.92 -9.88
N ASP A 58 -11.93 6.10 -10.76
CA ASP A 58 -12.69 4.91 -10.40
C ASP A 58 -11.80 3.82 -9.75
N LEU A 59 -12.42 2.92 -8.98
CA LEU A 59 -11.73 1.74 -8.47
C LEU A 59 -11.58 0.70 -9.59
N VAL A 60 -10.37 0.18 -9.73
CA VAL A 60 -10.11 -0.98 -10.59
C VAL A 60 -10.76 -2.22 -9.99
N GLY A 61 -11.32 -3.07 -10.83
CA GLY A 61 -12.06 -4.27 -10.40
C GLY A 61 -11.29 -5.16 -9.43
N ASP A 62 -12.00 -5.70 -8.45
CA ASP A 62 -11.43 -6.43 -7.32
C ASP A 62 -10.58 -7.63 -7.74
N ASP A 63 -11.02 -8.36 -8.78
CA ASP A 63 -10.30 -9.50 -9.36
C ASP A 63 -8.93 -9.10 -9.93
N ILE A 64 -8.85 -7.96 -10.58
CA ILE A 64 -7.60 -7.45 -11.14
C ILE A 64 -6.61 -7.10 -10.03
N VAL A 65 -7.09 -6.36 -9.03
CA VAL A 65 -6.22 -5.91 -7.93
C VAL A 65 -5.74 -7.07 -7.07
N VAL A 66 -6.62 -8.02 -6.75
CA VAL A 66 -6.25 -9.21 -5.97
C VAL A 66 -5.29 -10.11 -6.75
N ASN A 67 -5.48 -10.28 -8.07
CA ASN A 67 -4.54 -11.03 -8.91
C ASN A 67 -3.17 -10.36 -8.99
N LEU A 68 -3.10 -9.03 -9.01
CA LEU A 68 -1.84 -8.29 -8.93
C LEU A 68 -1.09 -8.61 -7.63
N ILE A 69 -1.79 -8.53 -6.50
CA ILE A 69 -1.22 -8.86 -5.19
C ILE A 69 -0.81 -10.35 -5.14
N ALA A 70 -1.64 -11.25 -5.65
CA ALA A 70 -1.33 -12.68 -5.67
C ALA A 70 -0.03 -12.97 -6.44
N LYS A 71 0.13 -12.38 -7.63
CA LYS A 71 1.35 -12.48 -8.43
C LYS A 71 2.57 -11.91 -7.70
N ALA A 72 2.41 -10.73 -7.09
CA ALA A 72 3.47 -10.11 -6.33
C ALA A 72 3.92 -10.99 -5.15
N LEU A 73 3.00 -11.69 -4.49
CA LEU A 73 3.30 -12.64 -3.43
C LEU A 73 3.86 -13.97 -3.93
N ASP A 74 3.54 -14.40 -5.17
CA ASP A 74 4.03 -15.65 -5.79
C ASP A 74 5.43 -15.50 -6.36
N ASN A 75 5.68 -14.40 -7.05
CA ASN A 75 6.96 -14.19 -7.73
C ASN A 75 8.11 -14.06 -6.73
N GLY A 76 7.79 -14.10 -5.43
CA GLY A 76 8.79 -14.05 -4.40
C GLY A 76 9.75 -12.89 -4.70
N ARG A 77 10.91 -12.81 -4.24
CA ARG A 77 11.87 -11.71 -4.32
C ARG A 77 12.14 -11.11 -5.72
N ASN A 78 11.98 -11.84 -6.81
CA ASN A 78 12.53 -11.45 -8.13
C ASN A 78 11.77 -10.31 -8.82
N GLU A 79 10.50 -10.04 -8.47
CA GLU A 79 9.75 -8.94 -9.08
C GLU A 79 9.40 -7.80 -8.10
N LEU A 80 9.51 -8.06 -6.79
CA LEU A 80 9.23 -7.09 -5.73
C LEU A 80 10.48 -6.40 -5.21
N LEU A 81 11.63 -7.07 -5.36
CA LEU A 81 12.93 -6.55 -5.00
C LEU A 81 13.58 -6.03 -6.28
N ASP A 82 13.90 -4.75 -6.32
CA ASP A 82 14.81 -4.24 -7.32
C ASP A 82 16.26 -4.70 -7.01
N GLU A 83 17.20 -4.42 -7.93
CA GLU A 83 18.62 -4.77 -7.74
C GLU A 83 19.22 -4.20 -6.45
N TRP A 84 18.66 -3.07 -5.95
CA TRP A 84 19.08 -2.43 -4.71
C TRP A 84 18.67 -3.21 -3.47
N ASP A 85 17.48 -3.79 -3.49
CA ASP A 85 16.96 -4.59 -2.38
C ASP A 85 17.73 -5.92 -2.28
N GLU A 86 18.11 -6.53 -3.40
CA GLU A 86 18.96 -7.70 -3.42
C GLU A 86 20.36 -7.39 -2.86
N LEU A 87 20.93 -6.24 -3.25
CA LEU A 87 22.25 -5.80 -2.79
C LEU A 87 22.28 -5.51 -1.29
N ARG A 88 21.24 -4.85 -0.77
CA ARG A 88 21.04 -4.61 0.67
C ARG A 88 20.97 -5.92 1.44
N LEU A 89 20.26 -6.86 0.88
CA LEU A 89 20.07 -8.18 1.45
C LEU A 89 21.37 -8.96 1.55
N ARG A 90 22.15 -8.99 0.47
CA ARG A 90 23.47 -9.63 0.43
C ARG A 90 24.40 -9.02 1.46
N ARG A 91 24.41 -7.68 1.59
CA ARG A 91 25.19 -6.96 2.61
C ARG A 91 24.77 -7.31 4.04
N ALA A 92 23.45 -7.34 4.30
CA ALA A 92 22.93 -7.65 5.63
C ALA A 92 23.23 -9.08 6.07
N CYS A 93 23.32 -10.02 5.11
CA CYS A 93 23.64 -11.42 5.37
C CYS A 93 25.15 -11.74 5.24
N GLY A 94 25.99 -10.79 4.83
CA GLY A 94 27.44 -11.02 4.64
C GLY A 94 27.77 -12.04 3.54
N ILE A 95 26.90 -12.18 2.53
CA ILE A 95 27.03 -13.15 1.44
C ILE A 95 27.58 -12.50 0.16
N GLY A 96 28.41 -13.24 -0.55
CA GLY A 96 29.04 -12.80 -1.79
C GLY A 96 28.04 -12.65 -2.96
N PRO A 97 28.48 -12.00 -4.08
CA PRO A 97 27.60 -11.78 -5.22
C PRO A 97 27.11 -13.06 -5.90
N ASP A 98 27.90 -14.13 -5.82
CA ASP A 98 27.62 -15.42 -6.48
C ASP A 98 27.07 -16.48 -5.51
N ASP A 99 27.03 -16.18 -4.22
CA ASP A 99 26.54 -17.13 -3.24
C ASP A 99 25.01 -17.27 -3.35
N PRO A 100 24.44 -18.49 -3.14
CA PRO A 100 23.01 -18.66 -3.10
C PRO A 100 22.42 -17.85 -1.93
N LEU A 101 21.38 -17.11 -2.20
CA LEU A 101 20.65 -16.42 -1.15
C LEU A 101 20.10 -17.46 -0.16
N PRO A 102 20.26 -17.27 1.17
CA PRO A 102 19.74 -18.22 2.15
C PRO A 102 18.22 -18.40 1.98
N GLU A 103 17.72 -19.58 2.30
CA GLU A 103 16.25 -19.76 2.47
C GLU A 103 15.78 -18.77 3.53
N LYS A 104 15.13 -17.71 3.07
CA LYS A 104 14.81 -16.59 3.96
C LYS A 104 13.47 -16.76 4.61
N PRO A 105 13.34 -16.24 5.83
CA PRO A 105 12.04 -15.82 6.31
C PRO A 105 11.45 -14.83 5.29
N GLN A 106 10.20 -15.07 4.90
CA GLN A 106 9.52 -14.18 3.96
C GLN A 106 9.50 -12.75 4.54
N PRO A 107 9.80 -11.72 3.76
CA PRO A 107 9.88 -10.36 4.27
C PRO A 107 8.53 -9.89 4.80
N SER A 108 8.56 -8.98 5.75
CA SER A 108 7.39 -8.24 6.18
C SER A 108 6.96 -7.27 5.09
N ILE A 109 5.67 -7.09 4.90
CA ILE A 109 5.10 -6.31 3.81
C ILE A 109 4.17 -5.24 4.35
N ILE A 110 4.30 -4.03 3.81
CA ILE A 110 3.34 -2.95 3.99
C ILE A 110 2.55 -2.75 2.69
N TYR A 111 1.23 -2.94 2.76
CA TYR A 111 0.31 -2.79 1.63
C TYR A 111 -0.25 -1.38 1.62
N ASP A 112 -0.13 -0.68 0.48
CA ASP A 112 -0.68 0.65 0.25
C ASP A 112 -1.69 0.63 -0.89
N GLY A 113 -2.85 1.26 -0.64
CA GLY A 113 -3.93 1.36 -1.61
C GLY A 113 -4.74 0.07 -1.83
N PHE A 114 -4.59 -0.91 -0.94
CA PHE A 114 -5.33 -2.18 -0.95
C PHE A 114 -5.42 -2.73 0.48
N PRO A 115 -6.56 -3.33 0.89
CA PRO A 115 -7.84 -3.41 0.17
C PRO A 115 -8.61 -2.09 0.15
N ARG A 116 -9.51 -1.91 -0.83
CA ARG A 116 -10.38 -0.72 -0.95
C ARG A 116 -11.87 -1.05 -0.89
N THR A 117 -12.23 -2.32 -0.88
CA THR A 117 -13.60 -2.78 -0.71
C THR A 117 -13.65 -3.92 0.31
N VAL A 118 -14.82 -4.14 0.92
CA VAL A 118 -15.01 -5.29 1.82
C VAL A 118 -14.81 -6.61 1.08
N GLN A 119 -15.18 -6.67 -0.19
CA GLN A 119 -14.94 -7.83 -1.02
C GLN A 119 -13.43 -8.10 -1.19
N GLN A 120 -12.63 -7.07 -1.43
CA GLN A 120 -11.16 -7.20 -1.47
C GLN A 120 -10.60 -7.70 -0.12
N CYS A 121 -11.17 -7.29 1.03
CA CYS A 121 -10.75 -7.82 2.33
C CYS A 121 -10.94 -9.34 2.41
N GLN A 122 -12.12 -9.83 2.04
CA GLN A 122 -12.43 -11.25 2.06
C GLN A 122 -11.52 -12.04 1.11
N MET A 123 -11.29 -11.51 -0.10
CA MET A 123 -10.39 -12.12 -1.08
C MET A 123 -8.94 -12.14 -0.58
N LEU A 124 -8.49 -11.08 0.09
CA LEU A 124 -7.14 -11.02 0.69
C LEU A 124 -7.00 -12.06 1.81
N GLU A 125 -7.96 -12.19 2.69
CA GLU A 125 -7.92 -13.18 3.77
C GLU A 125 -7.86 -14.61 3.22
N PHE A 126 -8.65 -14.92 2.18
CA PHE A 126 -8.59 -16.19 1.49
C PHE A 126 -7.21 -16.44 0.82
N LEU A 127 -6.65 -15.41 0.17
CA LEU A 127 -5.32 -15.47 -0.41
C LEU A 127 -4.25 -15.71 0.65
N PHE A 128 -4.32 -15.03 1.78
CA PHE A 128 -3.40 -15.21 2.90
C PHE A 128 -3.49 -16.61 3.49
N GLN A 129 -4.70 -17.13 3.68
CA GLN A 129 -4.88 -18.49 4.15
C GLN A 129 -4.21 -19.51 3.20
N LYS A 130 -4.43 -19.39 1.88
CA LYS A 130 -3.78 -20.25 0.88
C LYS A 130 -2.25 -20.16 0.92
N LYS A 131 -1.70 -19.00 1.24
CA LYS A 131 -0.25 -18.75 1.27
C LYS A 131 0.36 -18.91 2.67
N GLN A 132 -0.41 -19.44 3.64
CA GLN A 132 0.01 -19.58 5.04
C GLN A 132 0.50 -18.24 5.64
N ARG A 133 -0.13 -17.14 5.22
CA ARG A 133 0.09 -15.79 5.74
C ARG A 133 -1.06 -15.38 6.64
N LYS A 134 -0.86 -14.35 7.45
CA LYS A 134 -1.93 -13.70 8.21
C LYS A 134 -1.78 -12.18 8.10
N LEU A 135 -2.88 -11.47 8.24
CA LEU A 135 -2.85 -10.02 8.42
C LEU A 135 -2.58 -9.72 9.90
N ASP A 136 -1.51 -9.00 10.18
CA ASP A 136 -1.10 -8.68 11.54
C ASP A 136 -1.73 -7.38 12.04
N CYS A 137 -1.79 -6.33 11.19
CA CYS A 137 -2.31 -5.03 11.59
C CYS A 137 -2.84 -4.24 10.38
N VAL A 138 -3.85 -3.42 10.63
CA VAL A 138 -4.32 -2.36 9.72
C VAL A 138 -4.12 -1.04 10.43
N ILE A 139 -3.29 -0.17 9.87
CA ILE A 139 -3.03 1.17 10.40
C ILE A 139 -3.77 2.16 9.51
N SER A 140 -4.73 2.89 10.07
CA SER A 140 -5.45 3.94 9.34
C SER A 140 -4.93 5.31 9.72
N ILE A 141 -4.48 6.06 8.72
CA ILE A 141 -4.08 7.47 8.86
C ILE A 141 -5.35 8.31 8.76
N ASP A 142 -5.74 8.92 9.85
CA ASP A 142 -6.91 9.80 9.94
C ASP A 142 -6.49 11.26 9.76
N VAL A 143 -7.10 11.93 8.77
CA VAL A 143 -6.79 13.34 8.42
C VAL A 143 -8.10 14.07 8.18
N PRO A 144 -8.29 15.28 8.73
CA PRO A 144 -9.47 16.09 8.48
C PRO A 144 -9.66 16.36 6.97
N GLN A 145 -10.94 16.37 6.55
CA GLN A 145 -11.27 16.49 5.12
C GLN A 145 -10.71 17.76 4.47
N GLU A 146 -10.73 18.87 5.17
CA GLU A 146 -10.19 20.15 4.66
C GLU A 146 -8.69 20.03 4.35
N GLU A 147 -7.95 19.35 5.21
CA GLU A 147 -6.52 19.11 5.01
C GLU A 147 -6.25 18.11 3.90
N LEU A 148 -7.07 17.07 3.73
CA LEU A 148 -6.99 16.15 2.60
C LEU A 148 -7.08 16.90 1.26
N VAL A 149 -8.08 17.77 1.12
CA VAL A 149 -8.29 18.58 -0.09
C VAL A 149 -7.07 19.46 -0.35
N ARG A 150 -6.59 20.17 0.67
CA ARG A 150 -5.39 21.00 0.55
C ARG A 150 -4.17 20.19 0.08
N ARG A 151 -3.88 19.07 0.71
CA ARG A 151 -2.74 18.20 0.36
C ARG A 151 -2.83 17.64 -1.06
N ILE A 152 -4.03 17.33 -1.52
CA ILE A 152 -4.21 16.82 -2.88
C ILE A 152 -3.98 17.95 -3.90
N HIS A 153 -4.46 19.16 -3.64
CA HIS A 153 -4.17 20.33 -4.50
C HIS A 153 -2.67 20.63 -4.57
N GLU A 154 -1.97 20.64 -3.42
CA GLU A 154 -0.52 20.85 -3.39
C GLU A 154 0.20 19.74 -4.19
N ARG A 155 -0.22 18.50 -4.07
CA ARG A 155 0.33 17.38 -4.84
C ARG A 155 0.10 17.57 -6.34
N ALA A 156 -1.09 17.99 -6.76
CA ALA A 156 -1.44 18.21 -8.16
C ALA A 156 -0.52 19.23 -8.83
N LEU A 157 -0.06 20.25 -8.10
CA LEU A 157 0.88 21.26 -8.60
C LEU A 157 2.30 20.71 -8.88
N ILE A 158 2.68 19.63 -8.20
CA ILE A 158 4.03 19.06 -8.24
C ILE A 158 4.08 17.77 -9.07
N SER A 159 2.99 16.99 -9.03
CA SER A 159 2.91 15.70 -9.69
C SER A 159 2.30 15.82 -11.10
N ASN A 160 2.93 15.18 -12.08
CA ASN A 160 2.35 15.06 -13.43
C ASN A 160 1.31 13.93 -13.51
N ARG A 161 0.52 13.69 -12.44
CA ARG A 161 -0.50 12.65 -12.44
C ARG A 161 -1.76 13.14 -13.15
N SER A 162 -2.21 12.41 -14.15
CA SER A 162 -3.45 12.72 -14.91
C SER A 162 -4.72 12.58 -14.07
N ASP A 163 -4.64 11.87 -12.91
CA ASP A 163 -5.74 11.60 -12.01
C ASP A 163 -5.82 12.59 -10.81
N ASP A 164 -5.14 13.74 -10.88
CA ASP A 164 -5.14 14.76 -9.83
C ASP A 164 -5.84 16.07 -10.25
N THR A 165 -6.85 16.00 -11.12
CA THR A 165 -7.75 17.13 -11.40
C THR A 165 -8.79 17.29 -10.28
N GLU A 166 -9.34 18.50 -10.09
CA GLU A 166 -10.31 18.78 -9.02
C GLU A 166 -11.54 17.86 -9.10
N GLU A 167 -12.05 17.61 -10.30
CA GLU A 167 -13.19 16.74 -10.53
C GLU A 167 -12.87 15.29 -10.14
N VAL A 168 -11.73 14.77 -10.58
CA VAL A 168 -11.28 13.41 -10.25
C VAL A 168 -10.99 13.27 -8.75
N ILE A 169 -10.44 14.31 -8.12
CA ILE A 169 -10.19 14.33 -6.67
C ILE A 169 -11.51 14.19 -5.90
N ARG A 170 -12.53 14.98 -6.26
CA ARG A 170 -13.85 14.92 -5.63
C ARG A 170 -14.45 13.53 -5.79
N HIS A 171 -14.46 13.00 -7.00
CA HIS A 171 -14.93 11.65 -7.27
C HIS A 171 -14.20 10.58 -6.44
N ARG A 172 -12.87 10.67 -6.31
CA ARG A 172 -12.08 9.73 -5.48
C ARG A 172 -12.40 9.82 -3.99
N LEU A 173 -12.76 10.99 -3.48
CA LEU A 173 -13.20 11.15 -2.10
C LEU A 173 -14.59 10.53 -1.89
N GLU A 174 -15.52 10.72 -2.84
CA GLU A 174 -16.82 10.06 -2.82
C GLU A 174 -16.68 8.52 -2.88
N GLU A 175 -15.90 8.01 -3.83
CA GLU A 175 -15.59 6.57 -3.94
C GLU A 175 -14.95 6.02 -2.65
N TYR A 176 -14.11 6.81 -1.99
CA TYR A 176 -13.52 6.41 -0.72
C TYR A 176 -14.56 6.31 0.38
N GLU A 177 -15.44 7.30 0.55
CA GLU A 177 -16.49 7.28 1.58
C GLU A 177 -17.46 6.12 1.36
N ASP A 178 -17.88 5.90 0.11
CA ASP A 178 -18.91 4.91 -0.22
C ASP A 178 -18.38 3.48 -0.17
N LYS A 179 -17.20 3.22 -0.75
CA LYS A 179 -16.69 1.86 -0.98
C LYS A 179 -15.55 1.46 -0.07
N THR A 180 -14.71 2.44 0.30
CA THR A 180 -13.46 2.13 0.99
C THR A 180 -13.56 2.32 2.51
N ARG A 181 -14.28 3.33 2.98
CA ARG A 181 -14.47 3.56 4.41
C ARG A 181 -15.09 2.36 5.15
N PRO A 182 -16.05 1.60 4.59
CA PRO A 182 -16.58 0.39 5.23
C PRO A 182 -15.53 -0.68 5.56
N VAL A 183 -14.37 -0.65 4.91
CA VAL A 183 -13.23 -1.52 5.23
C VAL A 183 -12.72 -1.29 6.66
N LEU A 184 -12.81 -0.06 7.18
CA LEU A 184 -12.42 0.25 8.56
C LEU A 184 -13.27 -0.51 9.58
N ASP A 185 -14.59 -0.55 9.35
CA ASP A 185 -15.50 -1.28 10.24
C ASP A 185 -15.24 -2.78 10.18
N TYR A 186 -14.95 -3.32 8.99
CA TYR A 186 -14.57 -4.72 8.80
C TYR A 186 -13.35 -5.10 9.67
N TYR A 187 -12.31 -4.28 9.68
CA TYR A 187 -11.11 -4.55 10.47
C TYR A 187 -11.23 -4.14 11.94
N LYS A 188 -12.09 -3.20 12.27
CA LYS A 188 -12.39 -2.83 13.65
C LYS A 188 -13.02 -3.99 14.42
N VAL A 189 -14.01 -4.67 13.81
CA VAL A 189 -14.66 -5.85 14.40
C VAL A 189 -13.66 -6.98 14.67
N SER A 190 -12.66 -7.13 13.82
CA SER A 190 -11.61 -8.14 14.00
C SER A 190 -10.50 -7.77 14.99
N GLY A 191 -10.56 -6.56 15.59
CA GLY A 191 -9.55 -6.07 16.53
C GLY A 191 -8.17 -5.77 15.92
N ARG A 192 -8.09 -5.67 14.59
CA ARG A 192 -6.82 -5.47 13.86
C ARG A 192 -6.57 -4.02 13.45
N LEU A 193 -7.53 -3.12 13.67
CA LEU A 193 -7.46 -1.71 13.28
C LEU A 193 -6.80 -0.85 14.36
N VAL A 194 -5.81 -0.06 13.95
CA VAL A 194 -5.19 1.00 14.75
C VAL A 194 -5.38 2.32 14.01
N MET A 195 -5.96 3.32 14.67
CA MET A 195 -6.11 4.67 14.13
C MET A 195 -4.91 5.53 14.54
N VAL A 196 -4.35 6.26 13.59
CA VAL A 196 -3.23 7.18 13.80
C VAL A 196 -3.61 8.55 13.26
N ASP A 197 -3.48 9.58 14.09
CA ASP A 197 -3.65 10.95 13.66
C ASP A 197 -2.58 11.32 12.61
N GLY A 198 -3.05 11.67 11.41
CA GLY A 198 -2.24 12.05 10.27
C GLY A 198 -2.15 13.55 10.03
N SER A 199 -2.69 14.37 10.95
CA SER A 199 -2.59 15.83 10.86
C SER A 199 -1.15 16.31 11.12
N GLY A 200 -0.82 17.48 10.59
CA GLY A 200 0.48 18.12 10.75
C GLY A 200 1.51 17.67 9.73
N GLU A 201 2.76 17.78 10.11
CA GLU A 201 3.90 17.54 9.22
C GLU A 201 4.14 16.05 8.95
N ILE A 202 4.78 15.75 7.80
CA ILE A 202 5.13 14.38 7.40
C ILE A 202 5.93 13.67 8.49
N SER A 203 6.88 14.36 9.11
CA SER A 203 7.76 13.83 10.16
C SER A 203 7.02 13.47 11.44
N GLU A 204 6.00 14.25 11.82
CA GLU A 204 5.18 14.00 13.00
C GLU A 204 4.31 12.75 12.80
N THR A 205 3.62 12.68 11.65
CA THR A 205 2.84 11.50 11.27
C THR A 205 3.74 10.26 11.21
N ASN A 206 4.94 10.38 10.63
CA ASN A 206 5.91 9.28 10.57
C ASN A 206 6.32 8.80 11.97
N THR A 207 6.55 9.72 12.90
CA THR A 207 6.90 9.37 14.28
C THR A 207 5.81 8.55 14.96
N ARG A 208 4.53 8.96 14.84
CA ARG A 208 3.37 8.23 15.37
C ARG A 208 3.24 6.83 14.74
N LEU A 209 3.39 6.74 13.43
CA LEU A 209 3.35 5.46 12.70
C LEU A 209 4.50 4.53 13.10
N CYS A 210 5.70 5.05 13.27
CA CYS A 210 6.85 4.27 13.74
C CYS A 210 6.61 3.64 15.11
N GLN A 211 5.99 4.36 16.04
CA GLN A 211 5.66 3.81 17.37
C GLN A 211 4.71 2.61 17.27
N VAL A 212 3.65 2.73 16.45
CA VAL A 212 2.72 1.63 16.22
C VAL A 212 3.42 0.44 15.56
N LEU A 213 4.24 0.71 14.54
CA LEU A 213 4.89 -0.34 13.78
C LEU A 213 5.95 -1.08 14.60
N GLN A 214 6.71 -0.38 15.45
CA GLN A 214 7.64 -1.00 16.40
C GLN A 214 6.94 -2.00 17.32
N TYR A 215 5.77 -1.63 17.84
CA TYR A 215 4.98 -2.54 18.67
C TYR A 215 4.50 -3.77 17.88
N VAL A 216 3.99 -3.58 16.66
CA VAL A 216 3.52 -4.69 15.79
C VAL A 216 4.65 -5.63 15.40
N LEU A 217 5.84 -5.11 15.11
CA LEU A 217 7.00 -5.90 14.69
C LEU A 217 7.64 -6.66 15.86
N ALA A 218 7.45 -6.20 17.10
CA ALA A 218 8.00 -6.82 18.33
C ALA A 218 7.16 -8.02 18.83
N GLN A 219 5.91 -8.20 18.35
CA GLN A 219 5.05 -9.34 18.68
C GLN A 219 5.34 -10.53 17.78
#